data_4f2a72ada5c3de2b26fbccd0d443bd81
#
_entry.id   4f2a72ada5c3de2b26fbccd0d443bd81
#
_cell.length_a   1.000
_cell.length_b   1.000
_cell.length_c   1.000
_cell.angle_alpha   90.00
_cell.angle_beta   90.00
_cell.angle_gamma   90.00
#
_symmetry.space_group_name_H-M   'P 1'
#
loop_
_entity.id
_entity.type
_entity.pdbx_description
1 polymer ?
#
loop_
_entity_poly.entity_id
_entity_poly.type
_entity_poly.pdbx_seq_one_letter_code
_entity_poly.pdbx_strand_id
1 'polypeptide(L)'
;MKLRCENLVKKYGPRTVVKGVSMEVNQGEIVGFLGPNGAGKTTSFYMITGLIVPNAGKIFLDDEDITKLPMYKRSQMGVGYLAQEASVFRHMTVEDNIMSVMEMSKQFTKAERKQRLEDLLDEFNLHKVRKSKGIQLSGGE
;
A
#
# COMPACT_ATOMS: atom_id res chain seq x y z
N MET A 1 -14.53 3.37 8.54
CA MET A 1 -13.05 3.25 8.68
C MET A 1 -12.44 4.62 8.44
N LYS A 2 -11.56 5.07 9.32
CA LYS A 2 -10.91 6.38 9.28
C LYS A 2 -9.42 6.20 9.57
N LEU A 3 -8.55 6.65 8.67
CA LEU A 3 -7.10 6.69 8.87
C LEU A 3 -6.70 8.11 9.25
N ARG A 4 -6.02 8.28 10.38
CA ARG A 4 -5.64 9.59 10.89
C ARG A 4 -4.18 9.57 11.35
N CYS A 5 -3.45 10.63 11.07
CA CYS A 5 -2.14 10.86 11.68
C CYS A 5 -2.07 12.26 12.30
N GLU A 6 -1.32 12.36 13.38
CA GLU A 6 -1.20 13.57 14.18
C GLU A 6 0.26 13.91 14.43
N ASN A 7 0.65 15.11 14.02
CA ASN A 7 1.96 15.71 14.30
C ASN A 7 3.14 14.79 13.99
N LEU A 8 3.11 14.07 12.87
CA LEU A 8 4.18 13.15 12.48
C LEU A 8 5.49 13.90 12.27
N VAL A 9 6.53 13.44 12.93
CA VAL A 9 7.90 13.97 12.80
C VAL A 9 8.82 12.83 12.40
N LYS A 10 9.70 13.09 11.42
CA LYS A 10 10.80 12.19 11.06
C LYS A 10 12.11 12.93 10.94
N LYS A 11 13.13 12.40 11.62
CA LYS A 11 14.51 12.91 11.59
C LYS A 11 15.45 11.82 11.08
N TYR A 12 16.42 12.23 10.30
CA TYR A 12 17.57 11.41 9.90
C TYR A 12 18.84 12.16 10.29
N GLY A 13 19.51 11.72 11.36
CA GLY A 13 20.61 12.46 11.99
C GLY A 13 20.13 13.87 12.39
N PRO A 14 20.86 14.92 12.00
CA PRO A 14 20.51 16.30 12.33
C PRO A 14 19.34 16.85 11.48
N ARG A 15 18.97 16.19 10.38
CA ARG A 15 17.98 16.70 9.43
C ARG A 15 16.57 16.24 9.80
N THR A 16 15.66 17.18 10.05
CA THR A 16 14.23 16.92 10.17
C THR A 16 13.60 16.97 8.78
N VAL A 17 13.10 15.81 8.29
CA VAL A 17 12.51 15.65 6.97
C VAL A 17 11.00 15.88 7.00
N VAL A 18 10.33 15.44 8.06
CA VAL A 18 8.90 15.68 8.30
C VAL A 18 8.75 16.42 9.60
N LYS A 19 8.03 17.56 9.57
CA LYS A 19 8.01 18.56 10.64
C LYS A 19 6.63 18.76 11.28
N GLY A 20 5.91 17.68 11.58
CA GLY A 20 4.60 17.78 12.23
C GLY A 20 3.43 17.67 11.24
N VAL A 21 3.44 16.66 10.38
CA VAL A 21 2.34 16.42 9.43
C VAL A 21 1.15 15.79 10.15
N SER A 22 -0.03 16.37 9.94
CA SER A 22 -1.31 15.84 10.37
C SER A 22 -2.23 15.71 9.17
N MET A 23 -2.96 14.59 9.06
CA MET A 23 -3.96 14.38 8.02
C MET A 23 -4.97 13.33 8.48
N GLU A 24 -6.12 13.33 7.84
CA GLU A 24 -7.11 12.26 8.01
C GLU A 24 -7.76 11.92 6.67
N VAL A 25 -8.17 10.67 6.54
CA VAL A 25 -8.87 10.13 5.38
C VAL A 25 -10.01 9.27 5.87
N ASN A 26 -11.22 9.57 5.45
CA ASN A 26 -12.41 8.78 5.75
C ASN A 26 -12.68 7.74 4.66
N GLN A 27 -13.42 6.71 5.00
CA GLN A 27 -13.83 5.70 4.01
C GLN A 27 -14.59 6.36 2.85
N GLY A 28 -14.21 6.02 1.62
CA GLY A 28 -14.79 6.60 0.40
C GLY A 28 -14.22 7.97 0.03
N GLU A 29 -13.30 8.53 0.82
CA GLU A 29 -12.66 9.81 0.55
C GLU A 29 -11.34 9.64 -0.19
N ILE A 30 -11.02 10.57 -1.09
CA ILE A 30 -9.72 10.68 -1.76
C ILE A 30 -9.04 11.95 -1.30
N VAL A 31 -7.88 11.80 -0.66
CA VAL A 31 -7.08 12.93 -0.16
C VAL A 31 -5.77 13.03 -0.93
N GLY A 32 -5.50 14.19 -1.53
CA GLY A 32 -4.25 14.51 -2.21
C GLY A 32 -3.21 15.07 -1.26
N PHE A 33 -2.01 14.47 -1.27
CA PHE A 33 -0.87 14.95 -0.49
C PHE A 33 0.13 15.67 -1.41
N LEU A 34 0.01 16.99 -1.48
CA LEU A 34 0.76 17.85 -2.42
C LEU A 34 1.94 18.55 -1.76
N GLY A 35 2.96 18.86 -2.56
CA GLY A 35 4.12 19.61 -2.11
C GLY A 35 5.32 19.41 -3.05
N PRO A 36 6.36 20.25 -2.93
CA PRO A 36 7.56 20.17 -3.76
C PRO A 36 8.36 18.88 -3.49
N ASN A 37 9.31 18.58 -4.38
CA ASN A 37 10.23 17.47 -4.16
C ASN A 37 11.07 17.73 -2.90
N GLY A 38 11.28 16.68 -2.11
CA GLY A 38 11.98 16.80 -0.82
C GLY A 38 11.14 17.31 0.35
N ALA A 39 9.85 17.62 0.16
CA ALA A 39 8.96 18.08 1.24
C ALA A 39 8.59 17.00 2.26
N GLY A 40 9.10 15.76 2.12
CA GLY A 40 8.81 14.67 3.04
C GLY A 40 7.54 13.87 2.73
N LYS A 41 6.92 14.06 1.55
CA LYS A 41 5.69 13.34 1.16
C LYS A 41 5.86 11.81 1.25
N THR A 42 6.82 11.26 0.52
CA THR A 42 7.12 9.82 0.52
C THR A 42 7.44 9.31 1.92
N THR A 43 8.21 10.08 2.70
CA THR A 43 8.53 9.74 4.10
C THR A 43 7.27 9.68 4.97
N SER A 44 6.34 10.61 4.77
CA SER A 44 5.06 10.60 5.47
C SER A 44 4.21 9.38 5.10
N PHE A 45 4.12 9.02 3.81
CA PHE A 45 3.48 7.79 3.37
C PHE A 45 4.13 6.55 3.99
N TYR A 46 5.45 6.47 4.03
CA TYR A 46 6.16 5.34 4.64
C TYR A 46 5.91 5.22 6.14
N MET A 47 5.72 6.34 6.85
CA MET A 47 5.30 6.30 8.25
C MET A 47 3.86 5.79 8.37
N ILE A 48 2.94 6.27 7.55
CA ILE A 48 1.53 5.90 7.56
C ILE A 48 1.33 4.41 7.22
N THR A 49 2.07 3.90 6.24
CA THR A 49 2.01 2.48 5.84
C THR A 49 2.78 1.54 6.77
N GLY A 50 3.65 2.05 7.64
CA GLY A 50 4.43 1.24 8.59
C GLY A 50 5.75 0.72 8.06
N LEU A 51 6.24 1.26 6.94
CA LEU A 51 7.59 0.98 6.43
C LEU A 51 8.68 1.63 7.29
N ILE A 52 8.39 2.78 7.88
CA ILE A 52 9.27 3.47 8.83
C ILE A 52 8.47 3.94 10.05
N VAL A 53 9.15 3.98 11.22
CA VAL A 53 8.56 4.46 12.46
C VAL A 53 8.81 5.97 12.59
N PRO A 54 7.81 6.80 12.95
CA PRO A 54 8.01 8.21 13.24
C PRO A 54 8.86 8.42 14.50
N ASN A 55 9.55 9.56 14.57
CA ASN A 55 10.25 9.99 15.80
C ASN A 55 9.27 10.61 16.81
N ALA A 56 8.19 11.23 16.33
CA ALA A 56 7.12 11.77 17.15
C ALA A 56 5.81 11.78 16.35
N GLY A 57 4.70 11.99 17.04
CA GLY A 57 3.35 11.92 16.50
C GLY A 57 2.75 10.54 16.59
N LYS A 58 1.50 10.42 16.15
CA LYS A 58 0.72 9.18 16.23
C LYS A 58 -0.04 8.90 14.95
N ILE A 59 -0.34 7.62 14.72
CA ILE A 59 -1.13 7.15 13.59
C ILE A 59 -2.22 6.24 14.14
N PHE A 60 -3.45 6.48 13.72
CA PHE A 60 -4.63 5.75 14.16
C PHE A 60 -5.40 5.18 12.96
N LEU A 61 -5.93 4.00 13.14
CA LEU A 61 -6.96 3.43 12.29
C LEU A 61 -8.22 3.29 13.13
N ASP A 62 -9.23 4.09 12.82
CA ASP A 62 -10.35 4.38 13.71
C ASP A 62 -9.83 4.86 15.08
N ASP A 63 -10.08 4.12 16.16
CA ASP A 63 -9.61 4.45 17.51
C ASP A 63 -8.33 3.68 17.93
N GLU A 64 -7.81 2.81 17.06
CA GLU A 64 -6.65 1.98 17.36
C GLU A 64 -5.34 2.69 16.99
N ASP A 65 -4.42 2.82 17.96
CA ASP A 65 -3.07 3.36 17.75
C ASP A 65 -2.20 2.33 17.02
N ILE A 66 -1.97 2.57 15.74
CA ILE A 66 -1.15 1.70 14.88
C ILE A 66 0.28 2.20 14.69
N THR A 67 0.71 3.24 15.41
CA THR A 67 1.99 3.94 15.21
C THR A 67 3.20 3.02 15.16
N LYS A 68 3.23 2.01 16.02
CA LYS A 68 4.35 1.05 16.13
C LYS A 68 4.09 -0.27 15.42
N LEU A 69 2.89 -0.45 14.83
CA LEU A 69 2.57 -1.68 14.11
C LEU A 69 3.34 -1.73 12.79
N PRO A 70 3.98 -2.86 12.47
CA PRO A 70 4.64 -3.06 11.18
C PRO A 70 3.63 -3.14 10.04
N MET A 71 4.10 -2.91 8.81
CA MET A 71 3.27 -2.84 7.61
C MET A 71 2.34 -4.05 7.43
N TYR A 72 2.84 -5.28 7.68
CA TYR A 72 2.04 -6.50 7.50
C TYR A 72 0.82 -6.55 8.45
N LYS A 73 0.96 -6.04 9.69
CA LYS A 73 -0.17 -5.96 10.62
C LYS A 73 -1.18 -4.90 10.18
N ARG A 74 -0.71 -3.74 9.73
CA ARG A 74 -1.60 -2.70 9.17
C ARG A 74 -2.33 -3.21 7.93
N SER A 75 -1.67 -3.99 7.08
CA SER A 75 -2.29 -4.63 5.93
C SER A 75 -3.42 -5.59 6.33
N GLN A 76 -3.23 -6.39 7.38
CA GLN A 76 -4.28 -7.26 7.92
C GLN A 76 -5.48 -6.48 8.49
N MET A 77 -5.28 -5.22 8.88
CA MET A 77 -6.32 -4.31 9.33
C MET A 77 -6.99 -3.53 8.18
N GLY A 78 -6.56 -3.74 6.94
CA GLY A 78 -7.14 -3.13 5.74
C GLY A 78 -6.37 -1.94 5.17
N VAL A 79 -5.19 -1.60 5.68
CA VAL A 79 -4.34 -0.54 5.12
C VAL A 79 -3.54 -1.10 3.95
N GLY A 80 -3.94 -0.78 2.72
CA GLY A 80 -3.21 -1.12 1.51
C GLY A 80 -2.09 -0.10 1.19
N TYR A 81 -1.10 -0.54 0.41
CA TYR A 81 -0.05 0.32 -0.14
C TYR A 81 0.27 -0.07 -1.57
N LEU A 82 0.14 0.89 -2.49
CA LEU A 82 0.60 0.73 -3.85
C LEU A 82 1.91 1.52 -4.02
N ALA A 83 3.00 0.80 -4.30
CA ALA A 83 4.31 1.40 -4.48
C ALA A 83 4.40 2.19 -5.80
N GLN A 84 5.26 3.21 -5.83
CA GLN A 84 5.56 3.98 -7.05
C GLN A 84 6.25 3.10 -8.11
N GLU A 85 7.11 2.17 -7.67
CA GLU A 85 7.74 1.19 -8.54
C GLU A 85 6.92 -0.10 -8.56
N ALA A 86 6.91 -0.78 -9.69
CA ALA A 86 6.18 -2.04 -9.84
C ALA A 86 6.70 -3.09 -8.84
N SER A 87 5.83 -3.49 -7.88
CA SER A 87 6.13 -4.48 -6.85
C SER A 87 5.58 -5.86 -7.22
N VAL A 88 5.88 -6.32 -8.44
CA VAL A 88 5.45 -7.62 -8.96
C VAL A 88 6.64 -8.61 -9.01
N PHE A 89 6.35 -9.88 -8.92
CA PHE A 89 7.33 -10.94 -9.16
C PHE A 89 7.62 -11.04 -10.66
N ARG A 90 8.72 -10.47 -11.08
CA ARG A 90 9.08 -10.27 -12.50
C ARG A 90 9.14 -11.56 -13.33
N HIS A 91 9.48 -12.69 -12.71
CA HIS A 91 9.59 -13.99 -13.38
C HIS A 91 8.33 -14.86 -13.29
N MET A 92 7.33 -14.43 -12.54
CA MET A 92 6.02 -15.07 -12.49
C MET A 92 5.09 -14.47 -13.55
N THR A 93 4.09 -15.23 -13.97
CA THR A 93 3.05 -14.75 -14.90
C THR A 93 2.13 -13.75 -14.20
N VAL A 94 1.32 -13.02 -14.97
CA VAL A 94 0.28 -12.13 -14.43
C VAL A 94 -0.66 -12.91 -13.50
N GLU A 95 -1.19 -14.04 -13.97
CA GLU A 95 -2.10 -14.86 -13.16
C GLU A 95 -1.44 -15.38 -11.87
N ASP A 96 -0.16 -15.82 -11.93
CA ASP A 96 0.56 -16.31 -10.77
C ASP A 96 0.82 -15.18 -9.75
N ASN A 97 1.12 -13.97 -10.21
CA ASN A 97 1.26 -12.79 -9.36
C ASN A 97 -0.04 -12.50 -8.59
N ILE A 98 -1.17 -12.46 -9.30
CA ILE A 98 -2.50 -12.22 -8.69
C ILE A 98 -2.85 -13.36 -7.72
N MET A 99 -2.66 -14.60 -8.15
CA MET A 99 -2.98 -15.78 -7.36
C MET A 99 -2.15 -15.84 -6.07
N SER A 100 -0.85 -15.50 -6.12
CA SER A 100 0.04 -15.53 -4.95
C SER A 100 -0.46 -14.62 -3.81
N VAL A 101 -0.95 -13.41 -4.15
CA VAL A 101 -1.50 -12.48 -3.16
C VAL A 101 -2.76 -13.04 -2.51
N MET A 102 -3.65 -13.65 -3.29
CA MET A 102 -4.88 -14.26 -2.77
C MET A 102 -4.59 -15.50 -1.90
N GLU A 103 -3.54 -16.24 -2.20
CA GLU A 103 -3.11 -17.39 -1.38
C GLU A 103 -2.53 -16.95 -0.03
N MET A 104 -1.80 -15.86 -0.01
CA MET A 104 -1.25 -15.29 1.22
C MET A 104 -2.32 -14.73 2.15
N SER A 105 -3.40 -14.17 1.61
CA SER A 105 -4.46 -13.54 2.40
C SER A 105 -5.28 -14.53 3.23
N LYS A 106 -5.32 -15.81 2.84
CA LYS A 106 -6.13 -16.89 3.47
C LYS A 106 -7.63 -16.59 3.57
N GLN A 107 -8.12 -15.55 2.91
CA GLN A 107 -9.52 -15.12 2.96
C GLN A 107 -10.43 -15.90 2.02
N PHE A 108 -9.86 -16.56 1.02
CA PHE A 108 -10.61 -17.21 -0.07
C PHE A 108 -10.31 -18.70 -0.13
N THR A 109 -11.34 -19.49 -0.39
CA THR A 109 -11.20 -20.89 -0.80
C THR A 109 -10.53 -20.99 -2.18
N LYS A 110 -10.10 -22.19 -2.55
CA LYS A 110 -9.48 -22.43 -3.87
C LYS A 110 -10.43 -22.10 -5.04
N ALA A 111 -11.73 -22.37 -4.86
CA ALA A 111 -12.73 -22.07 -5.88
C ALA A 111 -12.96 -20.56 -6.01
N GLU A 112 -13.12 -19.87 -4.90
CA GLU A 112 -13.30 -18.40 -4.86
C GLU A 112 -12.08 -17.68 -5.44
N ARG A 113 -10.85 -18.12 -5.16
CA ARG A 113 -9.64 -17.55 -5.74
C ARG A 113 -9.64 -17.64 -7.28
N LYS A 114 -10.05 -18.79 -7.83
CA LYS A 114 -10.16 -18.95 -9.28
C LYS A 114 -11.17 -18.00 -9.89
N GLN A 115 -12.37 -17.91 -9.28
CA GLN A 115 -13.40 -16.98 -9.77
C GLN A 115 -12.90 -15.54 -9.68
N ARG A 116 -12.32 -15.14 -8.55
CA ARG A 116 -11.79 -13.80 -8.35
C ARG A 116 -10.64 -13.45 -9.31
N LEU A 117 -9.82 -14.45 -9.68
CA LEU A 117 -8.80 -14.26 -10.71
C LEU A 117 -9.42 -13.88 -12.05
N GLU A 118 -10.46 -14.61 -12.50
CA GLU A 118 -11.15 -14.30 -13.76
C GLU A 118 -11.79 -12.90 -13.69
N ASP A 119 -12.47 -12.57 -12.59
CA ASP A 119 -13.09 -11.26 -12.39
C ASP A 119 -12.06 -10.12 -12.49
N LEU A 120 -10.87 -10.28 -11.89
CA LEU A 120 -9.80 -9.29 -11.96
C LEU A 120 -9.18 -9.18 -13.36
N LEU A 121 -9.01 -10.31 -14.05
CA LEU A 121 -8.51 -10.32 -15.43
C LEU A 121 -9.48 -9.61 -16.38
N ASP A 122 -10.78 -9.74 -16.15
CA ASP A 122 -11.83 -9.02 -16.90
C ASP A 122 -11.82 -7.52 -16.54
N GLU A 123 -11.86 -7.19 -15.24
CA GLU A 123 -11.92 -5.80 -14.74
C GLU A 123 -10.75 -4.94 -15.25
N PHE A 124 -9.54 -5.50 -15.27
CA PHE A 124 -8.33 -4.81 -15.71
C PHE A 124 -7.93 -5.13 -17.16
N ASN A 125 -8.75 -5.89 -17.90
CA ASN A 125 -8.50 -6.25 -19.31
C ASN A 125 -7.13 -6.95 -19.53
N LEU A 126 -6.77 -7.86 -18.63
CA LEU A 126 -5.47 -8.52 -18.58
C LEU A 126 -5.44 -9.90 -19.27
N HIS A 127 -6.55 -10.37 -19.88
CA HIS A 127 -6.59 -11.69 -20.51
C HIS A 127 -5.51 -11.92 -21.56
N LYS A 128 -5.18 -10.88 -22.34
CA LYS A 128 -4.16 -10.97 -23.41
C LYS A 128 -2.77 -11.22 -22.87
N VAL A 129 -2.48 -10.72 -21.67
CA VAL A 129 -1.18 -10.81 -21.01
C VAL A 129 -1.16 -11.80 -19.85
N ARG A 130 -2.24 -12.53 -19.64
CA ARG A 130 -2.43 -13.48 -18.53
C ARG A 130 -1.23 -14.39 -18.28
N LYS A 131 -0.65 -14.94 -19.36
CA LYS A 131 0.50 -15.85 -19.31
C LYS A 131 1.85 -15.16 -19.51
N SER A 132 1.85 -13.84 -19.73
CA SER A 132 3.08 -13.06 -19.85
C SER A 132 3.74 -12.92 -18.47
N LYS A 133 5.06 -12.93 -18.44
CA LYS A 133 5.81 -12.67 -17.20
C LYS A 133 5.82 -11.18 -16.88
N GLY A 134 5.86 -10.82 -15.61
CA GLY A 134 5.89 -9.43 -15.17
C GLY A 134 6.99 -8.59 -15.79
N ILE A 135 8.15 -9.19 -16.13
CA ILE A 135 9.25 -8.50 -16.83
C ILE A 135 8.92 -8.12 -18.29
N GLN A 136 7.89 -8.72 -18.88
CA GLN A 136 7.50 -8.50 -20.27
C GLN A 136 6.42 -7.42 -20.42
N LEU A 137 5.87 -6.95 -19.29
CA LEU A 137 4.80 -5.97 -19.27
C LEU A 137 5.35 -4.55 -19.41
N SER A 138 4.56 -3.68 -20.02
CA SER A 138 4.81 -2.24 -20.07
C SER A 138 4.44 -1.56 -18.75
N GLY A 139 4.86 -0.31 -18.55
CA GLY A 139 4.56 0.44 -17.32
C GLY A 139 3.08 0.76 -17.08
N GLY A 140 2.21 0.50 -18.07
CA GLY A 140 0.76 0.69 -17.97
C GLY A 140 -0.02 -0.61 -17.77
N GLU A 141 0.64 -1.75 -17.83
CA GLU A 141 0.11 -3.10 -17.60
C GLU A 141 0.54 -3.64 -16.23
#